data_afbddeb8476a792d44facf7cf98114e5
#
_entry.id   afbddeb8476a792d44facf7cf98114e5
#
_cell.length_a   1.000
_cell.length_b   1.000
_cell.length_c   1.000
_cell.angle_alpha   90.00
_cell.angle_beta   90.00
_cell.angle_gamma   90.00
#
_symmetry.space_group_name_H-M   'P 1'
#
loop_
_entity.id
_entity.type
_entity.pdbx_description
1 polymer ?
#
loop_
_entity_poly.entity_id
_entity_poly.type
_entity_poly.pdbx_seq_one_letter_code
_entity_poly.pdbx_strand_id
1 'polypeptide(L)'
;HDLKKPAESKEKRIKLDPERFVEEGKEKLEHLRSKVAEQPDWHIVEPNYEGVRVSCTGEFEQGWFLLRLSLHDPVMVLNIESNTFGGVAIIEERIQKLLEE
;
A
#
# COMPACT_ATOMS: atom_id res chain seq x y z
N HIS A 1 12.95 -24.92 -0.47
CA HIS A 1 12.52 -24.14 0.04
C HIS A 1 11.35 -23.77 -0.37
N ASP A 2 10.78 -23.50 0.24
CA ASP A 2 9.54 -23.32 -0.06
C ASP A 2 9.28 -21.93 -0.26
N LEU A 3 9.35 -21.57 -1.47
CA LEU A 3 8.98 -20.25 -1.78
C LEU A 3 7.49 -20.22 -1.80
N LYS A 4 6.92 -19.75 -0.73
CA LYS A 4 5.50 -19.58 -0.69
C LYS A 4 5.12 -18.48 -1.63
N LYS A 5 4.38 -18.83 -2.64
CA LYS A 5 3.79 -17.84 -3.51
C LYS A 5 2.54 -17.29 -2.82
N PRO A 6 2.26 -15.99 -2.94
CA PRO A 6 1.03 -15.46 -2.41
C PRO A 6 -0.16 -16.08 -3.14
N ALA A 7 -1.29 -16.16 -2.47
CA ALA A 7 -2.51 -16.62 -3.11
C ALA A 7 -2.97 -15.61 -4.15
N GLU A 8 -2.75 -14.32 -3.87
CA GLU A 8 -3.15 -13.24 -4.77
C GLU A 8 -2.10 -12.15 -4.77
N SER A 9 -2.01 -11.43 -5.90
CA SER A 9 -1.19 -10.24 -5.97
C SER A 9 -1.82 -9.26 -6.96
N LYS A 10 -1.55 -7.96 -6.78
CA LYS A 10 -2.07 -6.93 -7.66
C LYS A 10 -1.12 -5.74 -7.69
N GLU A 11 -0.96 -5.17 -8.87
CA GLU A 11 -0.27 -3.89 -9.02
C GLU A 11 -1.26 -2.89 -9.59
N LYS A 12 -1.30 -1.70 -9.00
CA LYS A 12 -2.20 -0.64 -9.43
C LYS A 12 -1.42 0.64 -9.54
N ARG A 13 -1.70 1.42 -10.59
CA ARG A 13 -1.09 2.72 -10.78
C ARG A 13 -2.13 3.79 -10.55
N ILE A 14 -1.79 4.77 -9.70
CA ILE A 14 -2.68 5.84 -9.30
C ILE A 14 -2.14 7.13 -9.93
N LYS A 15 -2.91 7.71 -10.83
CA LYS A 15 -2.47 8.93 -11.53
C LYS A 15 -2.50 10.13 -10.61
N LEU A 16 -1.48 10.97 -10.74
CA LEU A 16 -1.36 12.20 -9.98
C LEU A 16 -1.33 13.38 -10.94
N ASP A 17 -1.49 14.59 -10.40
CA ASP A 17 -1.39 15.83 -11.18
C ASP A 17 0.05 15.97 -11.68
N PRO A 18 0.27 16.03 -13.02
CA PRO A 18 1.64 16.12 -13.56
C PRO A 18 2.41 17.32 -13.05
N GLU A 19 1.74 18.39 -12.65
CA GLU A 19 2.43 19.61 -12.22
C GLU A 19 2.76 19.60 -10.73
N ARG A 20 2.12 18.70 -9.96
CA ARG A 20 2.30 18.64 -8.51
C ARG A 20 2.53 17.24 -7.99
N PHE A 21 2.90 16.30 -8.86
CA PHE A 21 2.87 14.89 -8.46
C PHE A 21 3.83 14.54 -7.32
N VAL A 22 4.98 15.22 -7.23
CA VAL A 22 5.91 14.94 -6.15
C VAL A 22 5.31 15.36 -4.81
N GLU A 23 4.75 16.58 -4.76
CA GLU A 23 4.13 17.07 -3.54
C GLU A 23 2.90 16.25 -3.17
N GLU A 24 2.06 15.99 -4.16
CA GLU A 24 0.83 15.23 -3.94
C GLU A 24 1.14 13.82 -3.46
N GLY A 25 2.15 13.18 -4.06
CA GLY A 25 2.55 11.84 -3.66
C GLY A 25 3.08 11.81 -2.24
N LYS A 26 3.92 12.79 -1.88
CA LYS A 26 4.44 12.87 -0.52
C LYS A 26 3.33 13.07 0.49
N GLU A 27 2.35 13.91 0.16
CA GLU A 27 1.22 14.15 1.05
C GLU A 27 0.41 12.88 1.27
N LYS A 28 0.17 12.12 0.19
CA LYS A 28 -0.58 10.88 0.30
C LYS A 28 0.17 9.83 1.11
N LEU A 29 1.50 9.75 0.95
CA LEU A 29 2.30 8.80 1.72
C LEU A 29 2.27 9.14 3.20
N GLU A 30 2.40 10.43 3.55
CA GLU A 30 2.34 10.85 4.94
C GLU A 30 0.97 10.60 5.54
N HIS A 31 -0.07 10.89 4.77
CA HIS A 31 -1.43 10.67 5.22
C HIS A 31 -1.67 9.18 5.49
N LEU A 32 -1.24 8.33 4.56
CA LEU A 32 -1.39 6.89 4.72
C LEU A 32 -0.62 6.39 5.94
N ARG A 33 0.61 6.88 6.12
CA ARG A 33 1.45 6.49 7.26
C ARG A 33 0.73 6.80 8.57
N SER A 34 0.15 7.98 8.69
CA SER A 34 -0.55 8.36 9.92
C SER A 34 -1.80 7.51 10.14
N LYS A 35 -2.51 7.17 9.06
CA LYS A 35 -3.71 6.35 9.19
C LYS A 35 -3.40 4.91 9.52
N VAL A 36 -2.32 4.36 8.96
CA VAL A 36 -1.88 3.00 9.27
C VAL A 36 -1.54 2.88 10.75
N ALA A 37 -0.93 3.93 11.32
CA ALA A 37 -0.56 3.91 12.73
C ALA A 37 -1.76 3.73 13.65
N GLU A 38 -2.97 4.05 13.17
CA GLU A 38 -4.20 3.90 13.94
C GLU A 38 -4.84 2.51 13.80
N GLN A 39 -4.32 1.68 12.89
CA GLN A 39 -4.91 0.36 12.63
C GLN A 39 -4.21 -0.70 13.48
N PRO A 40 -4.96 -1.48 14.28
CA PRO A 40 -4.33 -2.46 15.17
C PRO A 40 -3.70 -3.65 14.42
N ASP A 41 -4.19 -3.94 13.22
CA ASP A 41 -3.75 -5.12 12.46
C ASP A 41 -2.86 -4.78 11.28
N TRP A 42 -2.46 -3.51 11.13
CA TRP A 42 -1.55 -3.08 10.08
C TRP A 42 -0.32 -2.44 10.70
N HIS A 43 0.87 -2.81 10.20
CA HIS A 43 2.12 -2.38 10.80
C HIS A 43 3.08 -1.88 9.72
N ILE A 44 3.59 -0.68 9.91
CA ILE A 44 4.58 -0.12 9.00
C ILE A 44 5.89 -0.88 9.16
N VAL A 45 6.47 -1.31 8.04
CA VAL A 45 7.74 -2.03 8.01
C VAL A 45 8.86 -1.03 7.71
N GLU A 46 9.78 -0.88 8.65
CA GLU A 46 10.90 0.03 8.53
C GLU A 46 12.20 -0.76 8.45
N PRO A 47 13.24 -0.20 7.82
CA PRO A 47 13.23 1.04 7.04
C PRO A 47 12.75 0.79 5.61
N ASN A 48 12.12 1.81 5.02
CA ASN A 48 11.72 1.72 3.62
C ASN A 48 11.90 3.09 2.98
N TYR A 49 12.82 3.17 2.03
CA TYR A 49 13.17 4.42 1.40
C TYR A 49 12.36 4.72 0.15
N GLU A 50 11.56 3.76 -0.31
CA GLU A 50 10.81 3.94 -1.55
C GLU A 50 9.41 4.48 -1.33
N GLY A 51 8.85 4.27 -0.15
CA GLY A 51 7.48 4.67 0.13
C GLY A 51 7.02 4.13 1.48
N VAL A 52 5.77 3.69 1.52
CA VAL A 52 5.19 3.12 2.73
C VAL A 52 4.92 1.64 2.50
N ARG A 53 5.63 0.78 3.24
CA ARG A 53 5.42 -0.66 3.21
C ARG A 53 4.70 -1.05 4.50
N VAL A 54 3.64 -1.84 4.36
CA VAL A 54 2.77 -2.19 5.47
C VAL A 54 2.55 -3.70 5.50
N SER A 55 2.72 -4.28 6.69
CA SER A 55 2.36 -5.69 6.93
C SER A 55 0.91 -5.73 7.41
N CYS A 56 0.10 -6.54 6.77
CA CYS A 56 -1.32 -6.67 7.06
C CYS A 56 -1.55 -8.02 7.73
N THR A 57 -1.86 -7.99 9.04
CA THR A 57 -1.94 -9.21 9.83
C THR A 57 -3.38 -9.60 10.19
N GLY A 58 -4.37 -8.91 9.60
CA GLY A 58 -5.77 -9.25 9.83
C GLY A 58 -6.10 -10.67 9.38
N GLU A 59 -7.11 -11.25 10.01
CA GLU A 59 -7.45 -12.66 9.79
C GLU A 59 -7.70 -12.98 8.33
N PHE A 60 -8.34 -12.09 7.61
CA PHE A 60 -8.73 -12.35 6.23
C PHE A 60 -7.82 -11.70 5.20
N GLU A 61 -6.75 -11.04 5.63
CA GLU A 61 -5.88 -10.30 4.73
C GLU A 61 -4.52 -10.93 4.57
N GLN A 62 -3.86 -11.24 5.65
CA GLN A 62 -2.55 -11.89 5.75
C GLN A 62 -1.63 -11.62 4.57
N GLY A 63 -1.16 -10.38 4.49
CA GLY A 63 -0.34 -9.99 3.36
C GLY A 63 0.44 -8.72 3.65
N TRP A 64 0.72 -8.02 2.57
CA TRP A 64 1.44 -6.75 2.68
C TRP A 64 1.13 -5.89 1.47
N PHE A 65 1.42 -4.61 1.60
CA PHE A 65 1.39 -3.72 0.44
C PHE A 65 2.53 -2.72 0.52
N LEU A 66 2.86 -2.17 -0.64
CA LEU A 66 3.82 -1.09 -0.76
C LEU A 66 3.19 -0.02 -1.66
N LEU A 67 3.10 1.20 -1.14
CA LEU A 67 2.69 2.35 -1.93
C LEU A 67 3.90 3.25 -2.08
N ARG A 68 4.29 3.54 -3.33
CA ARG A 68 5.46 4.37 -3.58
C ARG A 68 5.18 5.37 -4.68
N LEU A 69 5.94 6.46 -4.66
CA LEU A 69 5.85 7.49 -5.69
C LEU A 69 6.86 7.17 -6.80
N SER A 70 6.37 7.15 -8.04
CA SER A 70 7.26 7.03 -9.17
C SER A 70 7.91 8.40 -9.42
N LEU A 71 9.23 8.43 -9.62
CA LEU A 71 9.92 9.67 -9.89
C LEU A 71 10.00 9.97 -11.39
N HIS A 72 9.59 9.03 -12.23
CA HIS A 72 9.66 9.18 -13.67
C HIS A 72 8.33 9.57 -14.28
N ASP A 73 7.24 9.16 -13.67
CA ASP A 73 5.88 9.42 -14.15
C ASP A 73 5.03 9.97 -13.02
N PRO A 74 4.02 10.79 -13.34
CA PRO A 74 3.16 11.35 -12.29
C PRO A 74 2.14 10.31 -11.80
N VAL A 75 2.66 9.24 -11.21
CA VAL A 75 1.83 8.15 -10.69
C VAL A 75 2.40 7.66 -9.38
N MET A 76 1.55 7.07 -8.56
CA MET A 76 1.96 6.24 -7.46
C MET A 76 1.74 4.79 -7.87
N VAL A 77 2.59 3.90 -7.39
CA VAL A 77 2.47 2.47 -7.68
C VAL A 77 2.13 1.76 -6.39
N LEU A 78 1.05 1.01 -6.42
CA LEU A 78 0.60 0.22 -5.28
C LEU A 78 0.75 -1.26 -5.62
N ASN A 79 1.54 -1.97 -4.82
CA ASN A 79 1.71 -3.41 -4.96
C ASN A 79 1.11 -4.07 -3.72
N ILE A 80 0.23 -5.05 -3.93
CA ILE A 80 -0.44 -5.77 -2.84
C ILE A 80 -0.25 -7.25 -3.05
N GLU A 81 0.05 -7.98 -1.97
CA GLU A 81 0.07 -9.43 -1.98
C GLU A 81 -0.65 -9.95 -0.75
N SER A 82 -1.36 -11.05 -0.91
CA SER A 82 -2.06 -11.69 0.20
C SER A 82 -1.92 -13.19 0.10
N ASN A 83 -1.79 -13.84 1.25
CA ASN A 83 -1.77 -15.29 1.36
C ASN A 83 -3.18 -15.89 1.45
N THR A 84 -4.18 -15.03 1.44
CA THR A 84 -5.58 -15.42 1.61
C THR A 84 -6.37 -15.04 0.36
N PHE A 85 -7.18 -15.96 -0.15
CA PHE A 85 -8.05 -15.63 -1.27
C PHE A 85 -9.05 -14.56 -0.84
N GLY A 86 -9.19 -13.50 -1.64
CA GLY A 86 -10.01 -12.34 -1.30
C GLY A 86 -9.26 -11.30 -0.50
N GLY A 87 -8.03 -11.59 -0.04
CA GLY A 87 -7.28 -10.67 0.80
C GLY A 87 -6.84 -9.41 0.08
N VAL A 88 -6.48 -9.53 -1.20
CA VAL A 88 -6.07 -8.35 -1.96
C VAL A 88 -7.20 -7.33 -2.05
N ALA A 89 -8.43 -7.81 -2.32
CA ALA A 89 -9.58 -6.91 -2.42
C ALA A 89 -9.85 -6.22 -1.09
N ILE A 90 -9.70 -6.93 0.02
CA ILE A 90 -9.91 -6.35 1.35
C ILE A 90 -8.86 -5.28 1.63
N ILE A 91 -7.59 -5.59 1.35
CA ILE A 91 -6.50 -4.64 1.57
C ILE A 91 -6.70 -3.40 0.71
N GLU A 92 -7.01 -3.60 -0.57
CA GLU A 92 -7.19 -2.48 -1.49
C GLU A 92 -8.34 -1.56 -1.04
N GLU A 93 -9.45 -2.15 -0.63
CA GLU A 93 -10.59 -1.36 -0.18
C GLU A 93 -10.25 -0.56 1.08
N ARG A 94 -9.51 -1.17 2.00
CA ARG A 94 -9.09 -0.46 3.21
C ARG A 94 -8.15 0.69 2.89
N ILE A 95 -7.18 0.48 1.98
CA ILE A 95 -6.28 1.55 1.57
C ILE A 95 -7.08 2.71 1.00
N GLN A 96 -8.03 2.41 0.13
CA GLN A 96 -8.84 3.44 -0.51
C GLN A 96 -9.60 4.26 0.52
N LYS A 97 -10.22 3.60 1.50
CA LYS A 97 -10.93 4.29 2.56
C LYS A 97 -10.00 5.17 3.39
N LEU A 98 -8.84 4.65 3.75
CA LEU A 98 -7.89 5.42 4.56
C LEU A 98 -7.39 6.66 3.82
N LEU A 99 -7.17 6.54 2.52
CA LEU A 99 -6.72 7.68 1.72
C LEU A 99 -7.81 8.74 1.53
N GLU A 100 -9.07 8.34 1.64
CA GLU A 100 -10.20 9.27 1.51
C GLU A 100 -10.52 9.99 2.82
N GLU A 101 -10.06 9.45 3.93
CA GLU A 101 -10.26 10.09 5.21
C GLU A 101 -9.34 11.28 5.37
#